data_9e281e798a18ec2e3f93875deff26ca5
#
_entry.id   9e281e798a18ec2e3f93875deff26ca5
#
_cell.length_a   1.000
_cell.length_b   1.000
_cell.length_c   1.000
_cell.angle_alpha   90.00
_cell.angle_beta   90.00
_cell.angle_gamma   90.00
#
_symmetry.space_group_name_H-M   'P 1'
#
loop_
_entity.id
_entity.type
_entity.pdbx_description
1 polymer ?
#
loop_
_entity_poly.entity_id
_entity_poly.type
_entity_poly.pdbx_seq_one_letter_code
_entity_poly.pdbx_strand_id
1 'polypeptide(L)'
;LAIGLDLPLCRELLGTYWASGMLSRNGLNDPYGPLADGMCISEGGAAIALELSSAPGIYVKDYLVNSDAYSPLGMPEDGKSIAALLEAALKSRDGAVPLTVCPHASGTAGNSVSERAALKRVFKDGLPDLRMMKPWTGHAIGGSGILELALMLVFAREGVLPPNPPWATFPEGGACSAEELPLAGGRMLGKSAASMGGHNVVLSLAVDG
;
A
#
# COMPACT_ATOMS: atom_id res chain seq x y z
N LEU A 1 15.89 4.84 13.57
CA LEU A 1 15.72 3.53 12.95
C LEU A 1 14.29 3.08 13.11
N ALA A 2 13.60 2.80 11.98
CA ALA A 2 12.27 2.20 11.93
C ALA A 2 12.42 0.72 11.53
N ILE A 3 11.81 -0.19 12.32
CA ILE A 3 11.91 -1.63 12.10
C ILE A 3 10.52 -2.23 12.17
N GLY A 4 10.22 -3.15 11.26
CA GLY A 4 9.03 -4.00 11.32
C GLY A 4 9.41 -5.41 10.86
N LEU A 5 8.95 -6.41 11.59
CA LEU A 5 9.15 -7.82 11.31
C LEU A 5 7.92 -8.59 11.77
N ASP A 6 7.47 -9.52 10.94
CA ASP A 6 6.46 -10.49 11.33
C ASP A 6 6.73 -11.85 10.68
N LEU A 7 6.56 -12.91 11.45
CA LEU A 7 6.81 -14.30 11.05
C LEU A 7 5.56 -15.14 11.34
N PRO A 8 4.44 -14.90 10.64
CA PRO A 8 3.15 -15.49 10.96
C PRO A 8 2.93 -16.90 10.38
N LEU A 9 3.90 -17.49 9.67
CA LEU A 9 3.73 -18.79 9.01
C LEU A 9 3.83 -19.96 10.01
N CYS A 10 3.06 -19.90 11.08
CA CYS A 10 2.89 -21.01 11.99
C CYS A 10 1.49 -21.63 11.86
N ARG A 11 1.35 -22.88 12.25
CA ARG A 11 0.14 -23.68 12.08
C ARG A 11 -1.09 -23.03 12.71
N GLU A 12 -0.93 -22.45 13.88
CA GLU A 12 -2.01 -21.84 14.68
C GLU A 12 -2.55 -20.59 14.00
N LEU A 13 -1.67 -19.70 13.56
CA LEU A 13 -2.07 -18.47 12.88
C LEU A 13 -2.65 -18.77 11.50
N LEU A 14 -2.02 -19.64 10.71
CA LEU A 14 -2.55 -20.06 9.41
C LEU A 14 -3.93 -20.69 9.56
N GLY A 15 -4.11 -21.56 10.55
CA GLY A 15 -5.41 -22.18 10.86
C GLY A 15 -6.47 -21.15 11.22
N THR A 16 -6.12 -20.13 12.02
CA THR A 16 -7.02 -19.04 12.41
C THR A 16 -7.43 -18.19 11.21
N TYR A 17 -6.48 -17.74 10.41
CA TYR A 17 -6.76 -16.95 9.19
C TYR A 17 -7.54 -17.74 8.15
N TRP A 18 -7.25 -19.03 8.01
CA TRP A 18 -8.02 -19.91 7.13
C TRP A 18 -9.47 -20.06 7.60
N ALA A 19 -9.66 -20.33 8.88
CA ALA A 19 -10.99 -20.50 9.48
C ALA A 19 -11.83 -19.19 9.41
N SER A 20 -11.17 -18.03 9.51
CA SER A 20 -11.83 -16.72 9.36
C SER A 20 -12.14 -16.33 7.91
N GLY A 21 -11.71 -17.12 6.92
CA GLY A 21 -11.90 -16.82 5.50
C GLY A 21 -11.05 -15.66 4.97
N MET A 22 -9.97 -15.30 5.66
CA MET A 22 -9.10 -14.19 5.26
C MET A 22 -8.02 -14.60 4.25
N LEU A 23 -7.69 -15.91 4.17
CA LEU A 23 -6.68 -16.39 3.23
C LEU A 23 -7.28 -16.63 1.84
N SER A 24 -6.51 -16.29 0.83
CA SER A 24 -6.82 -16.63 -0.56
C SER A 24 -6.88 -18.15 -0.73
N ARG A 25 -7.90 -18.62 -1.44
CA ARG A 25 -8.09 -20.03 -1.76
C ARG A 25 -7.48 -20.41 -3.11
N ASN A 26 -7.29 -19.43 -3.98
CA ASN A 26 -6.67 -19.62 -5.29
C ASN A 26 -5.15 -19.42 -5.29
N GLY A 27 -4.58 -18.96 -4.17
CA GLY A 27 -3.13 -18.76 -4.01
C GLY A 27 -2.59 -17.53 -4.74
N LEU A 28 -3.46 -16.66 -5.26
CA LEU A 28 -3.08 -15.42 -5.91
C LEU A 28 -3.50 -14.21 -5.06
N ASN A 29 -2.66 -13.22 -5.01
CA ASN A 29 -3.02 -11.91 -4.48
C ASN A 29 -3.40 -11.00 -5.67
N ASP A 30 -4.69 -10.93 -5.98
CA ASP A 30 -5.28 -10.01 -6.95
C ASP A 30 -6.13 -8.99 -6.18
N PRO A 31 -5.56 -7.85 -5.75
CA PRO A 31 -6.18 -7.00 -4.74
C PRO A 31 -7.54 -6.43 -5.12
N TYR A 32 -7.79 -6.19 -6.39
CA TYR A 32 -9.00 -5.51 -6.85
C TYR A 32 -9.77 -6.27 -7.93
N GLY A 33 -9.31 -7.42 -8.34
CA GLY A 33 -9.93 -8.17 -9.41
C GLY A 33 -10.92 -9.21 -8.93
N PRO A 34 -11.45 -9.99 -9.88
CA PRO A 34 -12.40 -11.07 -9.58
C PRO A 34 -11.78 -12.20 -8.77
N LEU A 35 -10.45 -12.26 -8.69
CA LEU A 35 -9.70 -13.24 -7.90
C LEU A 35 -9.36 -12.75 -6.49
N ALA A 36 -9.87 -11.57 -6.08
CA ALA A 36 -9.70 -11.01 -4.74
C ALA A 36 -10.56 -11.79 -3.73
N ASP A 37 -10.13 -12.97 -3.35
CA ASP A 37 -10.83 -13.87 -2.42
C ASP A 37 -10.16 -14.00 -1.05
N GLY A 38 -9.07 -13.29 -0.82
CA GLY A 38 -8.31 -13.28 0.42
C GLY A 38 -6.86 -12.85 0.23
N MET A 39 -6.12 -12.79 1.32
CA MET A 39 -4.70 -12.47 1.30
C MET A 39 -3.83 -13.72 1.12
N CYS A 40 -2.70 -13.58 0.44
CA CYS A 40 -1.62 -14.55 0.47
C CYS A 40 -0.67 -14.15 1.59
N ILE A 41 -0.69 -14.88 2.70
CA ILE A 41 0.15 -14.57 3.86
C ILE A 41 1.61 -14.92 3.57
N SER A 42 2.54 -14.12 4.07
CA SER A 42 3.98 -14.32 3.97
C SER A 42 4.69 -13.92 5.26
N GLU A 43 5.99 -14.15 5.30
CA GLU A 43 6.86 -13.66 6.37
C GLU A 43 7.82 -12.63 5.82
N GLY A 44 8.19 -11.67 6.63
CA GLY A 44 9.17 -10.69 6.23
C GLY A 44 9.22 -9.48 7.13
N GLY A 45 10.22 -8.67 6.87
CA GLY A 45 10.43 -7.42 7.57
C GLY A 45 11.52 -6.60 6.94
N ALA A 46 11.67 -5.39 7.44
CA ALA A 46 12.72 -4.48 7.01
C ALA A 46 13.10 -3.52 8.14
N ALA A 47 14.24 -2.87 7.96
CA ALA A 47 14.69 -1.76 8.77
C ALA A 47 15.08 -0.59 7.88
N ILE A 48 14.63 0.61 8.24
CA ILE A 48 14.91 1.86 7.52
C ILE A 48 15.59 2.82 8.49
N ALA A 49 16.76 3.29 8.11
CA ALA A 49 17.45 4.38 8.82
C ALA A 49 16.95 5.73 8.30
N LEU A 50 16.63 6.62 9.22
CA LEU A 50 16.23 8.00 8.96
C LEU A 50 17.23 8.94 9.61
N GLU A 51 17.57 10.00 8.90
CA GLU A 51 18.42 11.08 9.42
C GLU A 51 17.87 12.43 8.98
N LEU A 52 18.25 13.47 9.68
CA LEU A 52 18.00 14.84 9.24
C LEU A 52 19.07 15.21 8.21
N SER A 53 18.66 15.57 7.01
CA SER A 53 19.56 15.91 5.91
C SER A 53 19.01 17.04 5.08
N SER A 54 19.89 17.87 4.53
CA SER A 54 19.61 18.87 3.50
C SER A 54 20.16 18.47 2.12
N ALA A 55 20.78 17.28 2.03
CA ALA A 55 21.29 16.77 0.75
C ALA A 55 20.15 16.20 -0.08
N PRO A 56 20.18 16.30 -1.43
CA PRO A 56 19.17 15.69 -2.30
C PRO A 56 18.96 14.21 -1.98
N GLY A 57 17.69 13.73 -2.05
CA GLY A 57 17.38 12.36 -1.69
C GLY A 57 15.89 12.07 -1.62
N ILE A 58 15.53 11.12 -0.78
CA ILE A 58 14.13 10.76 -0.53
C ILE A 58 13.75 11.19 0.88
N TYR A 59 12.74 12.04 0.97
CA TYR A 59 12.32 12.66 2.22
C TYR A 59 10.92 12.24 2.63
N VAL A 60 10.72 12.05 3.94
CA VAL A 60 9.38 11.95 4.52
C VAL A 60 8.76 13.36 4.50
N LYS A 61 7.65 13.52 3.78
CA LYS A 61 6.86 14.77 3.74
C LYS A 61 5.80 14.76 4.81
N ASP A 62 4.99 13.69 4.86
CA ASP A 62 3.91 13.55 5.82
C ASP A 62 3.81 12.14 6.38
N TYR A 63 3.38 12.05 7.62
CA TYR A 63 2.96 10.83 8.29
C TYR A 63 1.58 11.09 8.90
N LEU A 64 0.57 10.54 8.28
CA LEU A 64 -0.84 10.79 8.61
C LEU A 64 -1.48 9.51 9.12
N VAL A 65 -2.22 9.60 10.21
CA VAL A 65 -2.85 8.46 10.89
C VAL A 65 -4.28 8.82 11.27
N ASN A 66 -5.19 7.88 11.13
CA ASN A 66 -6.50 7.95 11.73
C ASN A 66 -7.01 6.56 12.15
N SER A 67 -8.20 6.53 12.74
CA SER A 67 -8.93 5.30 13.00
C SER A 67 -10.34 5.42 12.45
N ASP A 68 -10.84 4.36 11.81
CA ASP A 68 -12.23 4.32 11.35
C ASP A 68 -13.22 3.93 12.45
N ALA A 69 -12.75 3.34 13.54
CA ALA A 69 -13.54 2.92 14.68
C ALA A 69 -14.79 2.07 14.31
N TYR A 70 -14.69 1.33 13.20
CA TYR A 70 -15.83 0.61 12.62
C TYR A 70 -15.99 -0.81 13.18
N SER A 71 -14.91 -1.58 13.13
CA SER A 71 -14.93 -2.99 13.51
C SER A 71 -13.53 -3.46 13.93
N PRO A 72 -13.42 -4.45 14.85
CA PRO A 72 -12.13 -5.05 15.16
C PRO A 72 -11.45 -5.74 13.96
N LEU A 73 -12.23 -6.25 13.00
CA LEU A 73 -11.70 -7.02 11.86
C LEU A 73 -12.09 -6.45 10.50
N GLY A 74 -13.27 -5.83 10.41
CA GLY A 74 -13.83 -5.32 9.15
C GLY A 74 -13.38 -3.90 8.85
N MET A 75 -13.55 -3.51 7.59
CA MET A 75 -13.32 -2.14 7.10
C MET A 75 -14.64 -1.55 6.60
N PRO A 76 -14.89 -0.23 6.81
CA PRO A 76 -16.07 0.42 6.28
C PRO A 76 -16.02 0.45 4.76
N GLU A 77 -17.11 0.05 4.11
CA GLU A 77 -17.19 -0.04 2.63
C GLU A 77 -17.03 1.31 1.93
N ASP A 78 -17.33 2.41 2.61
CA ASP A 78 -17.29 3.75 2.03
C ASP A 78 -15.89 4.37 1.91
N GLY A 79 -14.88 3.74 2.50
CA GLY A 79 -13.46 4.12 2.44
C GLY A 79 -13.14 5.54 2.93
N LYS A 80 -14.04 6.19 3.68
CA LYS A 80 -13.88 7.61 4.06
C LYS A 80 -12.62 7.90 4.86
N SER A 81 -12.26 7.01 5.77
CA SER A 81 -11.07 7.21 6.62
C SER A 81 -9.78 7.17 5.81
N ILE A 82 -9.66 6.22 4.90
CA ILE A 82 -8.52 6.14 3.97
C ILE A 82 -8.50 7.35 3.03
N ALA A 83 -9.67 7.72 2.48
CA ALA A 83 -9.80 8.88 1.60
C ALA A 83 -9.35 10.17 2.28
N ALA A 84 -9.75 10.40 3.53
CA ALA A 84 -9.36 11.59 4.29
C ALA A 84 -7.83 11.72 4.46
N LEU A 85 -7.13 10.60 4.68
CA LEU A 85 -5.67 10.60 4.75
C LEU A 85 -5.02 10.87 3.39
N LEU A 86 -5.52 10.27 2.32
CA LEU A 86 -5.04 10.52 0.96
C LEU A 86 -5.28 11.98 0.54
N GLU A 87 -6.45 12.54 0.82
CA GLU A 87 -6.75 13.95 0.56
C GLU A 87 -5.83 14.89 1.34
N ALA A 88 -5.54 14.58 2.60
CA ALA A 88 -4.61 15.36 3.42
C ALA A 88 -3.18 15.30 2.86
N ALA A 89 -2.71 14.10 2.47
CA ALA A 89 -1.41 13.93 1.84
C ALA A 89 -1.28 14.70 0.51
N LEU A 90 -2.37 14.76 -0.28
CA LEU A 90 -2.39 15.52 -1.53
C LEU A 90 -2.28 17.03 -1.33
N LYS A 91 -2.79 17.57 -0.21
CA LYS A 91 -2.70 19.02 0.10
C LYS A 91 -1.26 19.47 0.33
N SER A 92 -0.38 18.60 0.79
CA SER A 92 1.03 18.90 0.98
C SER A 92 1.87 18.77 -0.31
N ARG A 93 1.22 18.37 -1.42
CA ARG A 93 1.89 18.20 -2.71
C ARG A 93 2.12 19.55 -3.39
N ASP A 94 3.36 19.82 -3.75
CA ASP A 94 3.73 21.01 -4.50
C ASP A 94 3.30 20.88 -5.98
N GLY A 95 2.24 21.58 -6.36
CA GLY A 95 1.83 21.72 -7.75
C GLY A 95 1.48 20.41 -8.48
N ALA A 96 1.94 20.28 -9.71
CA ALA A 96 1.64 19.18 -10.63
C ALA A 96 2.63 18.00 -10.53
N VAL A 97 3.30 17.83 -9.40
CA VAL A 97 4.25 16.72 -9.19
C VAL A 97 3.53 15.38 -9.39
N PRO A 98 4.04 14.49 -10.26
CA PRO A 98 3.45 13.17 -10.46
C PRO A 98 3.37 12.38 -9.15
N LEU A 99 2.25 11.71 -8.93
CA LEU A 99 2.02 10.89 -7.75
C LEU A 99 1.99 9.42 -8.13
N THR A 100 2.74 8.62 -7.37
CA THR A 100 2.60 7.17 -7.34
C THR A 100 2.11 6.74 -5.97
N VAL A 101 1.14 5.84 -5.91
CA VAL A 101 0.63 5.30 -4.65
C VAL A 101 0.90 3.80 -4.58
N CYS A 102 1.52 3.38 -3.47
CA CYS A 102 1.56 1.99 -3.05
C CYS A 102 0.39 1.76 -2.07
N PRO A 103 -0.72 1.19 -2.54
CA PRO A 103 -1.90 0.98 -1.71
C PRO A 103 -1.69 -0.15 -0.70
N HIS A 104 -2.63 -0.30 0.23
CA HIS A 104 -2.61 -1.45 1.16
C HIS A 104 -2.79 -2.76 0.42
N ALA A 105 -3.75 -2.84 -0.49
CA ALA A 105 -3.90 -3.91 -1.50
C ALA A 105 -3.75 -5.33 -0.92
N SER A 106 -4.45 -5.65 0.17
CA SER A 106 -4.30 -6.95 0.87
C SER A 106 -4.90 -8.15 0.11
N GLY A 107 -5.82 -7.92 -0.83
CA GLY A 107 -6.55 -8.98 -1.53
C GLY A 107 -7.78 -9.49 -0.79
N THR A 108 -8.04 -9.03 0.44
CA THR A 108 -9.29 -9.36 1.14
C THR A 108 -10.47 -8.56 0.55
N ALA A 109 -11.65 -9.17 0.49
CA ALA A 109 -12.84 -8.52 -0.08
C ALA A 109 -13.16 -7.18 0.61
N GLY A 110 -13.08 -7.10 1.93
CA GLY A 110 -13.33 -5.86 2.68
C GLY A 110 -12.36 -4.75 2.33
N ASN A 111 -11.06 -5.06 2.21
CA ASN A 111 -10.07 -4.07 1.79
C ASN A 111 -10.30 -3.63 0.34
N SER A 112 -10.56 -4.58 -0.56
CA SER A 112 -10.83 -4.27 -1.98
C SER A 112 -11.96 -3.27 -2.14
N VAL A 113 -13.06 -3.44 -1.43
CA VAL A 113 -14.22 -2.53 -1.49
C VAL A 113 -13.87 -1.17 -0.90
N SER A 114 -13.34 -1.15 0.33
CA SER A 114 -13.03 0.08 1.06
C SER A 114 -11.98 0.93 0.35
N GLU A 115 -10.87 0.32 -0.04
CA GLU A 115 -9.76 1.04 -0.68
C GLU A 115 -10.12 1.53 -2.08
N ARG A 116 -10.89 0.73 -2.86
CA ARG A 116 -11.45 1.15 -4.14
C ARG A 116 -12.36 2.37 -4.00
N ALA A 117 -13.24 2.38 -2.99
CA ALA A 117 -14.11 3.50 -2.71
C ALA A 117 -13.31 4.76 -2.32
N ALA A 118 -12.24 4.60 -1.52
CA ALA A 118 -11.34 5.68 -1.15
C ALA A 118 -10.62 6.28 -2.36
N LEU A 119 -10.01 5.44 -3.20
CA LEU A 119 -9.30 5.87 -4.40
C LEU A 119 -10.24 6.61 -5.36
N LYS A 120 -11.43 6.06 -5.63
CA LYS A 120 -12.44 6.70 -6.48
C LYS A 120 -12.89 8.07 -5.93
N ARG A 121 -13.08 8.17 -4.62
CA ARG A 121 -13.46 9.43 -3.98
C ARG A 121 -12.41 10.53 -4.15
N VAL A 122 -11.14 10.17 -3.96
CA VAL A 122 -10.03 11.13 -3.97
C VAL A 122 -9.65 11.54 -5.39
N PHE A 123 -9.51 10.56 -6.28
CA PHE A 123 -8.95 10.76 -7.62
C PHE A 123 -10.01 10.87 -8.73
N LYS A 124 -11.29 10.66 -8.41
CA LYS A 124 -12.43 10.81 -9.36
C LYS A 124 -12.18 10.09 -10.68
N ASP A 125 -11.84 10.85 -11.72
CA ASP A 125 -11.72 10.38 -13.11
C ASP A 125 -10.28 10.01 -13.52
N GLY A 126 -9.32 10.10 -12.61
CA GLY A 126 -7.91 9.84 -12.92
C GLY A 126 -7.14 9.26 -11.75
N LEU A 127 -7.07 7.94 -11.65
CA LEU A 127 -6.23 7.29 -10.65
C LEU A 127 -4.75 7.67 -10.86
N PRO A 128 -3.99 7.84 -9.77
CA PRO A 128 -2.54 7.97 -9.85
C PRO A 128 -1.92 6.65 -10.35
N ASP A 129 -0.66 6.68 -10.68
CA ASP A 129 0.06 5.43 -10.87
C ASP A 129 0.05 4.62 -9.56
N LEU A 130 -0.42 3.37 -9.64
CA LEU A 130 -0.48 2.47 -8.48
C LEU A 130 0.60 1.39 -8.61
N ARG A 131 1.38 1.19 -7.54
CA ARG A 131 2.41 0.14 -7.44
C ARG A 131 2.13 -0.76 -6.27
N MET A 132 1.60 -1.94 -6.55
CA MET A 132 1.18 -2.89 -5.54
C MET A 132 2.30 -3.85 -5.20
N MET A 133 2.76 -3.84 -3.95
CA MET A 133 3.85 -4.70 -3.51
C MET A 133 3.36 -6.07 -3.05
N LYS A 134 2.22 -6.16 -2.36
CA LYS A 134 1.74 -7.45 -1.83
C LYS A 134 1.48 -8.55 -2.86
N PRO A 135 1.06 -8.26 -4.10
CA PRO A 135 1.00 -9.30 -5.13
C PRO A 135 2.35 -9.98 -5.39
N TRP A 136 3.47 -9.29 -5.16
CA TRP A 136 4.82 -9.85 -5.26
C TRP A 136 5.29 -10.53 -3.98
N THR A 137 5.08 -9.86 -2.83
CA THR A 137 5.68 -10.25 -1.55
C THR A 137 4.79 -11.14 -0.69
N GLY A 138 3.49 -11.21 -0.99
CA GLY A 138 2.51 -11.66 -0.03
C GLY A 138 2.26 -10.61 1.07
N HIS A 139 1.45 -10.96 2.06
CA HIS A 139 1.12 -10.10 3.19
C HIS A 139 1.86 -10.57 4.44
N ALA A 140 2.95 -9.90 4.79
CA ALA A 140 3.72 -10.16 6.00
C ALA A 140 3.11 -9.45 7.24
N ILE A 141 1.80 -9.42 7.33
CA ILE A 141 0.99 -8.89 8.43
C ILE A 141 1.57 -7.59 9.02
N GLY A 142 2.08 -7.59 10.25
CA GLY A 142 2.67 -6.41 10.90
C GLY A 142 3.97 -5.93 10.27
N GLY A 143 4.70 -6.81 9.58
CA GLY A 143 5.92 -6.48 8.83
C GLY A 143 5.67 -5.83 7.46
N SER A 144 4.45 -5.94 6.89
CA SER A 144 4.17 -5.52 5.51
C SER A 144 4.45 -4.05 5.24
N GLY A 145 4.03 -3.16 6.11
CA GLY A 145 4.13 -1.72 5.86
C GLY A 145 5.57 -1.27 5.64
N ILE A 146 6.47 -1.70 6.51
CA ILE A 146 7.89 -1.34 6.43
C ILE A 146 8.61 -2.11 5.30
N LEU A 147 8.25 -3.38 5.06
CA LEU A 147 8.79 -4.18 3.97
C LEU A 147 8.49 -3.54 2.62
N GLU A 148 7.23 -3.20 2.36
CA GLU A 148 6.80 -2.55 1.13
C GLU A 148 7.45 -1.17 0.94
N LEU A 149 7.55 -0.40 2.03
CA LEU A 149 8.23 0.89 2.01
C LEU A 149 9.72 0.73 1.68
N ALA A 150 10.40 -0.23 2.30
CA ALA A 150 11.81 -0.50 2.03
C ALA A 150 12.05 -0.91 0.59
N LEU A 151 11.18 -1.76 0.02
CA LEU A 151 11.24 -2.14 -1.39
C LEU A 151 11.06 -0.93 -2.30
N MET A 152 10.05 -0.09 -2.06
CA MET A 152 9.87 1.15 -2.82
C MET A 152 11.13 2.03 -2.77
N LEU A 153 11.77 2.16 -1.60
CA LEU A 153 12.98 2.96 -1.43
C LEU A 153 14.19 2.37 -2.15
N VAL A 154 14.34 1.03 -2.15
CA VAL A 154 15.41 0.36 -2.88
C VAL A 154 15.28 0.60 -4.38
N PHE A 155 14.11 0.38 -4.95
CA PHE A 155 13.86 0.65 -6.37
C PHE A 155 13.98 2.14 -6.71
N ALA A 156 13.48 3.01 -5.85
CA ALA A 156 13.58 4.45 -6.06
C ALA A 156 15.04 4.96 -6.09
N ARG A 157 15.93 4.35 -5.33
CA ARG A 157 17.38 4.63 -5.39
C ARG A 157 18.02 4.24 -6.72
N GLU A 158 17.48 3.20 -7.36
CA GLU A 158 17.89 2.78 -8.72
C GLU A 158 17.20 3.60 -9.82
N GLY A 159 16.42 4.60 -9.45
CA GLY A 159 15.74 5.49 -10.38
C GLY A 159 14.47 4.91 -11.03
N VAL A 160 13.93 3.82 -10.49
CA VAL A 160 12.72 3.17 -11.01
C VAL A 160 11.80 2.72 -9.88
N LEU A 161 10.54 2.41 -10.21
CA LEU A 161 9.66 1.59 -9.38
C LEU A 161 9.30 0.29 -10.12
N PRO A 162 9.10 -0.81 -9.41
CA PRO A 162 8.84 -2.11 -10.05
C PRO A 162 7.52 -2.10 -10.82
N PRO A 163 7.39 -2.95 -11.84
CA PRO A 163 6.11 -3.17 -12.50
C PRO A 163 5.13 -3.86 -11.54
N ASN A 164 3.83 -3.72 -11.80
CA ASN A 164 2.85 -4.58 -11.16
C ASN A 164 2.88 -5.98 -11.78
N PRO A 165 2.57 -7.04 -11.04
CA PRO A 165 2.49 -8.35 -11.63
C PRO A 165 1.34 -8.45 -12.64
N PRO A 166 1.50 -9.25 -13.70
CA PRO A 166 0.54 -9.28 -14.81
C PRO A 166 -0.84 -9.87 -14.43
N TRP A 167 -0.92 -10.55 -13.30
CA TRP A 167 -2.19 -11.07 -12.77
C TRP A 167 -2.94 -10.08 -11.87
N ALA A 168 -2.30 -8.98 -11.46
CA ALA A 168 -2.93 -8.03 -10.57
C ALA A 168 -3.87 -7.10 -11.34
N THR A 169 -5.11 -7.06 -10.90
CA THR A 169 -6.14 -6.18 -11.46
C THR A 169 -6.14 -4.84 -10.73
N PHE A 170 -6.44 -3.78 -11.47
CA PHE A 170 -6.56 -2.42 -10.93
C PHE A 170 -8.01 -2.09 -10.53
N PRO A 171 -8.21 -1.11 -9.65
CA PRO A 171 -9.48 -0.46 -9.51
C PRO A 171 -9.97 0.06 -10.87
N GLU A 172 -11.28 0.15 -11.05
CA GLU A 172 -11.91 0.57 -12.31
C GLU A 172 -11.25 1.80 -12.93
N GLY A 173 -10.88 1.68 -14.22
CA GLY A 173 -10.31 2.76 -15.02
C GLY A 173 -8.79 2.90 -15.02
N GLY A 174 -8.08 2.05 -14.27
CA GLY A 174 -6.62 2.05 -14.28
C GLY A 174 -6.03 0.96 -15.17
N ALA A 175 -5.22 1.32 -16.17
CA ALA A 175 -4.36 0.36 -16.83
C ALA A 175 -3.26 -0.09 -15.87
N CYS A 176 -3.10 -1.40 -15.71
CA CYS A 176 -1.99 -1.96 -14.96
C CYS A 176 -0.70 -1.68 -15.75
N SER A 177 0.20 -0.85 -15.20
CA SER A 177 1.52 -0.71 -15.78
C SER A 177 2.32 -1.98 -15.48
N ALA A 178 2.48 -2.81 -16.51
CA ALA A 178 3.37 -3.97 -16.46
C ALA A 178 4.84 -3.58 -16.69
N GLU A 179 5.12 -2.30 -16.79
CA GLU A 179 6.45 -1.75 -17.01
C GLU A 179 6.98 -1.11 -15.74
N GLU A 180 8.30 -1.07 -15.62
CA GLU A 180 8.96 -0.26 -14.60
C GLU A 180 8.61 1.20 -14.80
N LEU A 181 8.44 1.92 -13.71
CA LEU A 181 8.19 3.34 -13.74
C LEU A 181 9.51 4.09 -13.52
N PRO A 182 10.03 4.81 -14.53
CA PRO A 182 11.16 5.70 -14.31
C PRO A 182 10.81 6.81 -13.32
N LEU A 183 11.65 6.99 -12.32
CA LEU A 183 11.55 8.09 -11.38
C LEU A 183 12.33 9.28 -11.93
N ALA A 184 11.62 10.20 -12.57
CA ALA A 184 12.15 11.53 -12.78
C ALA A 184 12.08 12.33 -11.47
N GLY A 185 13.03 13.22 -11.25
CA GLY A 185 13.03 14.08 -10.06
C GLY A 185 11.73 14.85 -9.87
N GLY A 186 11.39 15.12 -8.62
CA GLY A 186 10.16 15.80 -8.26
C GLY A 186 8.92 14.91 -8.22
N ARG A 187 9.05 13.60 -8.05
CA ARG A 187 7.92 12.67 -7.85
C ARG A 187 7.57 12.52 -6.37
N MET A 188 6.29 12.38 -6.09
CA MET A 188 5.76 12.03 -4.78
C MET A 188 5.37 10.55 -4.74
N LEU A 189 5.81 9.86 -3.70
CA LEU A 189 5.43 8.48 -3.42
C LEU A 189 4.53 8.44 -2.19
N GLY A 190 3.33 7.89 -2.33
CA GLY A 190 2.41 7.65 -1.22
C GLY A 190 2.40 6.17 -0.85
N LYS A 191 2.48 5.85 0.44
CA LYS A 191 2.25 4.49 0.95
C LYS A 191 1.06 4.50 1.89
N SER A 192 0.00 3.77 1.54
CA SER A 192 -1.10 3.54 2.47
C SER A 192 -1.00 2.18 3.13
N ALA A 193 -1.39 2.12 4.39
CA ALA A 193 -1.52 0.88 5.14
C ALA A 193 -2.78 0.94 6.01
N ALA A 194 -3.47 -0.19 6.09
CA ALA A 194 -4.63 -0.36 6.95
C ALA A 194 -4.44 -1.62 7.79
N SER A 195 -4.96 -1.64 8.99
CA SER A 195 -4.86 -2.80 9.86
C SER A 195 -6.17 -3.10 10.58
N MET A 196 -6.30 -4.33 11.04
CA MET A 196 -7.34 -4.73 11.99
C MET A 196 -7.36 -3.78 13.19
N GLY A 197 -8.54 -3.52 13.73
CA GLY A 197 -8.73 -2.49 14.76
C GLY A 197 -8.96 -1.09 14.20
N GLY A 198 -9.04 -0.95 12.86
CA GLY A 198 -9.41 0.30 12.18
C GLY A 198 -8.29 1.32 12.04
N HIS A 199 -7.05 0.94 12.26
CA HIS A 199 -5.91 1.85 12.08
C HIS A 199 -5.57 2.02 10.61
N ASN A 200 -5.51 3.27 10.16
CA ASN A 200 -5.10 3.62 8.81
C ASN A 200 -3.91 4.60 8.86
N VAL A 201 -2.98 4.42 7.96
CA VAL A 201 -1.77 5.25 7.82
C VAL A 201 -1.57 5.61 6.37
N VAL A 202 -1.20 6.86 6.12
CA VAL A 202 -0.61 7.29 4.85
C VAL A 202 0.71 7.99 5.13
N LEU A 203 1.77 7.47 4.54
CA LEU A 203 3.08 8.08 4.51
C LEU A 203 3.32 8.65 3.12
N SER A 204 3.73 9.91 3.02
CA SER A 204 4.16 10.50 1.77
C SER A 204 5.65 10.83 1.78
N LEU A 205 6.29 10.54 0.65
CA LEU A 205 7.70 10.77 0.42
C LEU A 205 7.86 11.69 -0.80
N ALA A 206 8.79 12.63 -0.73
CA ALA A 206 9.27 13.36 -1.88
C ALA A 206 10.57 12.75 -2.37
N VAL A 207 10.71 12.61 -3.69
CA VAL A 207 11.94 12.21 -4.35
C VAL A 207 12.50 13.45 -5.03
N ASP A 208 13.61 13.96 -4.52
CA ASP A 208 14.35 15.02 -5.19
C ASP A 208 15.26 14.43 -6.26
N GLY A 209 15.27 15.07 -7.42
CA GLY A 209 16.10 14.68 -8.56
C GLY A 209 17.51 15.24 -8.50
#